data_c86f9d3a08008776dd2957b3d96a4921
#
_entry.id   c86f9d3a08008776dd2957b3d96a4921
#
_cell.length_a   1.000
_cell.length_b   1.000
_cell.length_c   1.000
_cell.angle_alpha   90.00
_cell.angle_beta   90.00
_cell.angle_gamma   90.00
#
_symmetry.space_group_name_H-M   'P 1'
#
loop_
_entity.id
_entity.type
_entity.pdbx_description
1 polymer ?
#
loop_
_entity_poly.entity_id
_entity_poly.type
_entity_poly.pdbx_seq_one_letter_code
_entity_poly.pdbx_strand_id
1 'polypeptide(L)'
;KLKYTFLFKGLARSKKWEKPQMISENPLAEFRKECEATLAHALKKILPEVKVETFSFNKPPNPEFGQLASSLCFELAKKLNQKPADVAAHLVSAIGKRKFTLIEKASAIGGYINFHVNFPKFSSLTLQSIKQYGSAYGFIKTEKPMKIIVEHTSVNPLHPIHIGQARNPIIGDALARIL
;
A
#
# COMPACT_ATOMS: atom_id res chain seq x y z
N LYS A 1 22.17 27.79 22.45
CA LYS A 1 22.59 26.69 21.53
C LYS A 1 22.89 25.45 22.38
N LEU A 2 21.92 24.60 22.62
CA LEU A 2 22.14 23.30 23.24
C LEU A 2 22.52 22.31 22.15
N LYS A 3 23.74 21.78 22.19
CA LYS A 3 24.20 20.65 21.39
C LYS A 3 23.77 19.36 22.10
N TYR A 4 22.78 18.67 21.57
CA TYR A 4 22.52 17.29 21.96
C TYR A 4 23.44 16.38 21.14
N THR A 5 24.57 16.00 21.75
CA THR A 5 25.42 14.92 21.21
C THR A 5 24.89 13.60 21.75
N PHE A 6 24.09 12.89 20.96
CA PHE A 6 23.73 11.51 21.28
C PHE A 6 24.91 10.61 20.93
N LEU A 7 25.59 10.14 21.97
CA LEU A 7 26.61 9.10 21.86
C LEU A 7 25.91 7.74 21.63
N PHE A 8 25.77 7.33 20.38
CA PHE A 8 25.55 5.92 20.04
C PHE A 8 26.91 5.19 20.04
N LYS A 9 27.47 4.89 21.23
CA LYS A 9 28.53 3.89 21.39
C LYS A 9 27.88 2.57 21.77
N GLY A 10 27.99 1.57 20.89
CA GLY A 10 27.85 0.17 21.24
C GLY A 10 26.65 -0.56 20.68
N LEU A 11 26.62 -0.77 19.36
CA LEU A 11 25.98 -1.93 18.73
C LEU A 11 26.56 -2.17 17.33
N ALA A 12 27.88 -2.24 17.29
CA ALA A 12 28.60 -2.76 16.13
C ALA A 12 28.78 -4.28 16.33
N ARG A 13 27.75 -5.08 16.05
CA ARG A 13 27.91 -6.47 15.66
C ARG A 13 27.27 -6.63 14.30
N SER A 14 28.13 -6.80 13.33
CA SER A 14 27.92 -7.00 11.92
C SER A 14 26.87 -8.07 11.61
N LYS A 15 25.59 -7.73 11.58
CA LYS A 15 24.70 -8.37 10.64
C LYS A 15 25.06 -7.78 9.27
N LYS A 16 25.65 -8.62 8.43
CA LYS A 16 25.83 -8.34 7.01
C LYS A 16 24.48 -7.87 6.49
N TRP A 17 24.32 -6.56 6.29
CA TRP A 17 23.11 -6.01 5.70
C TRP A 17 23.04 -6.59 4.28
N GLU A 18 22.16 -7.54 4.06
CA GLU A 18 21.87 -7.95 2.70
C GLU A 18 21.47 -6.69 1.96
N LYS A 19 22.20 -6.39 0.88
CA LYS A 19 21.87 -5.25 0.04
C LYS A 19 20.40 -5.39 -0.34
N PRO A 20 19.55 -4.38 -0.13
CA PRO A 20 18.17 -4.49 -0.53
C PRO A 20 18.11 -4.72 -2.01
N GLN A 21 17.42 -5.75 -2.41
CA GLN A 21 17.25 -6.11 -3.81
C GLN A 21 16.33 -5.14 -4.56
N MET A 22 15.69 -4.23 -3.83
CA MET A 22 14.69 -3.34 -4.42
C MET A 22 14.65 -2.00 -3.69
N ILE A 23 14.63 -0.92 -4.46
CA ILE A 23 14.35 0.45 -4.00
C ILE A 23 13.13 0.91 -4.80
N SER A 24 12.14 1.48 -4.15
CA SER A 24 10.91 1.90 -4.80
C SER A 24 10.49 3.30 -4.37
N GLU A 25 10.06 4.12 -5.32
CA GLU A 25 9.41 5.40 -5.03
C GLU A 25 8.09 5.21 -4.27
N ASN A 26 7.45 4.05 -4.43
CA ASN A 26 6.20 3.70 -3.78
C ASN A 26 6.21 2.24 -3.28
N PRO A 27 6.75 1.98 -2.08
CA PRO A 27 6.79 0.63 -1.50
C PRO A 27 5.41 -0.06 -1.41
N LEU A 28 4.34 0.70 -1.17
CA LEU A 28 2.98 0.15 -1.11
C LEU A 28 2.52 -0.35 -2.49
N ALA A 29 2.85 0.38 -3.55
CA ALA A 29 2.55 -0.05 -4.92
C ALA A 29 3.29 -1.34 -5.27
N GLU A 30 4.53 -1.52 -4.82
CA GLU A 30 5.28 -2.76 -5.03
C GLU A 30 4.62 -3.95 -4.29
N PHE A 31 4.19 -3.76 -3.04
CA PHE A 31 3.43 -4.78 -2.33
C PHE A 31 2.14 -5.14 -3.06
N ARG A 32 1.40 -4.14 -3.56
CA ARG A 32 0.19 -4.35 -4.35
C ARG A 32 0.47 -5.12 -5.64
N LYS A 33 1.51 -4.77 -6.39
CA LYS A 33 1.93 -5.50 -7.60
C LYS A 33 2.25 -6.96 -7.31
N GLU A 34 2.92 -7.23 -6.18
CA GLU A 34 3.21 -8.62 -5.78
C GLU A 34 1.92 -9.39 -5.46
N CYS A 35 0.93 -8.74 -4.82
CA CYS A 35 -0.39 -9.32 -4.58
C CYS A 35 -1.12 -9.62 -5.91
N GLU A 36 -1.11 -8.67 -6.85
CA GLU A 36 -1.69 -8.82 -8.19
C GLU A 36 -1.07 -10.00 -8.96
N ALA A 37 0.27 -10.04 -9.02
CA ALA A 37 1.00 -11.11 -9.68
C ALA A 37 0.72 -12.48 -9.02
N THR A 38 0.55 -12.51 -7.71
CA THR A 38 0.24 -13.71 -6.94
C THR A 38 -1.16 -14.23 -7.28
N LEU A 39 -2.17 -13.35 -7.33
CA LEU A 39 -3.54 -13.70 -7.73
C LEU A 39 -3.60 -14.15 -9.19
N ALA A 40 -2.96 -13.41 -10.10
CA ALA A 40 -2.93 -13.75 -11.52
C ALA A 40 -2.33 -15.16 -11.75
N HIS A 41 -1.25 -15.48 -11.02
CA HIS A 41 -0.65 -16.81 -11.11
C HIS A 41 -1.58 -17.91 -10.57
N ALA A 42 -2.22 -17.69 -9.42
CA ALA A 42 -3.16 -18.65 -8.84
C ALA A 42 -4.36 -18.89 -9.75
N LEU A 43 -4.91 -17.82 -10.33
CA LEU A 43 -5.99 -17.91 -11.32
C LEU A 43 -5.59 -18.72 -12.53
N LYS A 44 -4.45 -18.42 -13.14
CA LYS A 44 -3.96 -19.15 -14.31
C LYS A 44 -3.79 -20.65 -14.04
N LYS A 45 -3.47 -21.01 -12.79
CA LYS A 45 -3.29 -22.40 -12.38
C LYS A 45 -4.61 -23.16 -12.23
N ILE A 46 -5.68 -22.50 -11.70
CA ILE A 46 -6.94 -23.19 -11.39
C ILE A 46 -8.04 -22.89 -12.40
N LEU A 47 -8.03 -21.70 -12.99
CA LEU A 47 -9.06 -21.19 -13.90
C LEU A 47 -8.41 -20.55 -15.12
N PRO A 48 -7.69 -21.30 -15.97
CA PRO A 48 -6.94 -20.76 -17.10
C PRO A 48 -7.81 -20.02 -18.13
N GLU A 49 -9.09 -20.38 -18.22
CA GLU A 49 -10.07 -19.78 -19.14
C GLU A 49 -10.57 -18.40 -18.65
N VAL A 50 -10.36 -18.08 -17.36
CA VAL A 50 -10.85 -16.83 -16.79
C VAL A 50 -9.79 -15.73 -16.92
N LYS A 51 -10.06 -14.75 -17.77
CA LYS A 51 -9.25 -13.55 -17.89
C LYS A 51 -9.77 -12.48 -16.92
N VAL A 52 -8.89 -11.98 -16.07
CA VAL A 52 -9.14 -10.85 -15.17
C VAL A 52 -8.20 -9.72 -15.60
N GLU A 53 -8.75 -8.62 -16.07
CA GLU A 53 -7.98 -7.48 -16.56
C GLU A 53 -7.43 -6.63 -15.40
N THR A 54 -8.21 -6.47 -14.35
CA THR A 54 -7.84 -5.63 -13.20
C THR A 54 -8.20 -6.31 -11.89
N PHE A 55 -7.32 -6.16 -10.88
CA PHE A 55 -7.56 -6.65 -9.54
C PHE A 55 -7.97 -5.50 -8.62
N SER A 56 -9.12 -5.65 -7.98
CA SER A 56 -9.57 -4.69 -6.96
C SER A 56 -9.03 -5.09 -5.59
N PHE A 57 -8.41 -4.12 -4.90
CA PHE A 57 -7.94 -4.28 -3.54
C PHE A 57 -8.48 -3.17 -2.64
N ASN A 58 -8.91 -3.56 -1.46
CA ASN A 58 -9.37 -2.67 -0.42
C ASN A 58 -8.58 -2.90 0.87
N LYS A 59 -8.51 -1.88 1.72
CA LYS A 59 -7.99 -2.05 3.07
C LYS A 59 -9.04 -2.78 3.92
N PRO A 60 -8.70 -3.90 4.57
CA PRO A 60 -9.63 -4.57 5.49
C PRO A 60 -10.00 -3.65 6.67
N PRO A 61 -11.22 -3.77 7.22
CA PRO A 61 -11.65 -2.97 8.37
C PRO A 61 -10.87 -3.32 9.65
N ASN A 62 -10.48 -4.59 9.81
CA ASN A 62 -9.65 -5.05 10.92
C ASN A 62 -8.23 -5.35 10.43
N PRO A 63 -7.18 -4.76 11.07
CA PRO A 63 -5.78 -5.04 10.74
C PRO A 63 -5.37 -6.51 10.86
N GLU A 64 -6.06 -7.31 11.69
CA GLU A 64 -5.82 -8.75 11.82
C GLU A 64 -6.11 -9.51 10.53
N PHE A 65 -6.94 -8.97 9.65
CA PHE A 65 -7.24 -9.54 8.34
C PHE A 65 -6.18 -9.22 7.27
N GLY A 66 -5.12 -8.51 7.64
CA GLY A 66 -4.04 -8.13 6.74
C GLY A 66 -4.09 -6.68 6.28
N GLN A 67 -3.27 -6.34 5.30
CA GLN A 67 -3.12 -4.97 4.80
C GLN A 67 -3.86 -4.71 3.50
N LEU A 68 -4.06 -5.74 2.66
CA LEU A 68 -4.86 -5.67 1.44
C LEU A 68 -5.80 -6.87 1.35
N ALA A 69 -7.03 -6.63 0.90
CA ALA A 69 -8.03 -7.66 0.65
C ALA A 69 -8.58 -7.53 -0.78
N SER A 70 -8.68 -8.65 -1.50
CA SER A 70 -9.33 -8.71 -2.79
C SER A 70 -10.71 -9.33 -2.70
N SER A 71 -11.69 -8.68 -3.33
CA SER A 71 -13.07 -9.16 -3.46
C SER A 71 -13.30 -10.01 -4.71
N LEU A 72 -12.27 -10.35 -5.45
CA LEU A 72 -12.33 -11.08 -6.71
C LEU A 72 -13.19 -12.36 -6.64
N CYS A 73 -13.15 -13.05 -5.50
CA CYS A 73 -13.89 -14.31 -5.34
C CYS A 73 -15.41 -14.16 -5.43
N PHE A 74 -15.97 -12.98 -5.15
CA PHE A 74 -17.42 -12.76 -5.30
C PHE A 74 -17.83 -12.72 -6.78
N GLU A 75 -16.99 -12.15 -7.64
CA GLU A 75 -17.23 -12.12 -9.08
C GLU A 75 -17.06 -13.52 -9.70
N LEU A 76 -16.00 -14.22 -9.29
CA LEU A 76 -15.72 -15.57 -9.75
C LEU A 76 -16.80 -16.55 -9.30
N ALA A 77 -17.27 -16.44 -8.08
CA ALA A 77 -18.32 -17.29 -7.51
C ALA A 77 -19.62 -17.23 -8.32
N LYS A 78 -20.00 -16.03 -8.78
CA LYS A 78 -21.16 -15.85 -9.66
C LYS A 78 -20.97 -16.57 -11.01
N LYS A 79 -19.76 -16.46 -11.61
CA LYS A 79 -19.45 -17.11 -12.90
C LYS A 79 -19.38 -18.64 -12.78
N LEU A 80 -18.89 -19.14 -11.64
CA LEU A 80 -18.67 -20.56 -11.39
C LEU A 80 -19.86 -21.24 -10.71
N ASN A 81 -20.88 -20.50 -10.32
CA ASN A 81 -22.02 -20.97 -9.51
C ASN A 81 -21.55 -21.68 -8.22
N GLN A 82 -20.57 -21.08 -7.53
CA GLN A 82 -19.98 -21.59 -6.29
C GLN A 82 -20.09 -20.57 -5.17
N LYS A 83 -19.81 -20.98 -3.91
CA LYS A 83 -19.75 -20.04 -2.79
C LYS A 83 -18.44 -19.24 -2.84
N PRO A 84 -18.47 -17.92 -2.59
CA PRO A 84 -17.26 -17.09 -2.60
C PRO A 84 -16.17 -17.58 -1.64
N ALA A 85 -16.56 -18.12 -0.49
CA ALA A 85 -15.63 -18.67 0.50
C ALA A 85 -14.86 -19.90 -0.03
N ASP A 86 -15.52 -20.77 -0.77
CA ASP A 86 -14.90 -21.97 -1.35
C ASP A 86 -13.91 -21.57 -2.47
N VAL A 87 -14.32 -20.62 -3.32
CA VAL A 87 -13.44 -20.06 -4.36
C VAL A 87 -12.20 -19.41 -3.74
N ALA A 88 -12.39 -18.65 -2.64
CA ALA A 88 -11.27 -18.03 -1.95
C ALA A 88 -10.32 -19.07 -1.33
N ALA A 89 -10.85 -20.11 -0.72
CA ALA A 89 -10.05 -21.21 -0.15
C ALA A 89 -9.23 -21.94 -1.23
N HIS A 90 -9.85 -22.24 -2.37
CA HIS A 90 -9.17 -22.86 -3.52
C HIS A 90 -8.04 -21.98 -4.07
N LEU A 91 -8.29 -20.67 -4.24
CA LEU A 91 -7.26 -19.73 -4.71
C LEU A 91 -6.10 -19.61 -3.73
N VAL A 92 -6.37 -19.50 -2.43
CA VAL A 92 -5.32 -19.45 -1.40
C VAL A 92 -4.51 -20.75 -1.37
N SER A 93 -5.16 -21.92 -1.53
CA SER A 93 -4.47 -23.20 -1.65
C SER A 93 -3.56 -23.24 -2.88
N ALA A 94 -3.99 -22.68 -4.01
CA ALA A 94 -3.19 -22.60 -5.23
C ALA A 94 -2.01 -21.63 -5.14
N ILE A 95 -2.15 -20.54 -4.36
CA ILE A 95 -1.05 -19.64 -4.01
C ILE A 95 0.05 -20.45 -3.30
N GLY A 96 -0.33 -21.32 -2.37
CA GLY A 96 0.58 -22.26 -1.70
C GLY A 96 1.71 -21.58 -0.93
N LYS A 97 2.76 -22.34 -0.65
CA LYS A 97 3.97 -21.86 0.06
C LYS A 97 5.01 -21.30 -0.92
N ARG A 98 4.64 -20.28 -1.70
CA ARG A 98 5.62 -19.63 -2.57
C ARG A 98 6.55 -18.74 -1.75
N LYS A 99 7.75 -18.55 -2.27
CA LYS A 99 8.69 -17.55 -1.74
C LYS A 99 8.24 -16.17 -2.18
N PHE A 100 7.73 -15.37 -1.27
CA PHE A 100 7.33 -13.98 -1.50
C PHE A 100 8.42 -13.01 -1.02
N THR A 101 8.42 -11.82 -1.61
CA THR A 101 9.33 -10.74 -1.19
C THR A 101 8.69 -9.90 -0.10
N LEU A 102 7.53 -9.32 -0.36
CA LEU A 102 6.83 -8.41 0.55
C LEU A 102 5.60 -9.04 1.21
N ILE A 103 5.04 -10.11 0.63
CA ILE A 103 3.95 -10.87 1.22
C ILE A 103 4.50 -11.81 2.28
N GLU A 104 3.90 -11.84 3.47
CA GLU A 104 4.15 -12.85 4.49
C GLU A 104 3.27 -14.07 4.27
N LYS A 105 1.97 -13.84 4.15
CA LYS A 105 0.97 -14.90 3.90
C LYS A 105 -0.26 -14.35 3.18
N ALA A 106 -0.98 -15.24 2.52
CA ALA A 106 -2.33 -15.00 2.02
C ALA A 106 -3.32 -15.88 2.80
N SER A 107 -4.52 -15.37 3.09
CA SER A 107 -5.57 -16.09 3.81
C SER A 107 -6.94 -15.84 3.18
N ALA A 108 -7.84 -16.81 3.28
CA ALA A 108 -9.22 -16.69 2.84
C ALA A 108 -10.13 -16.45 4.04
N ILE A 109 -10.89 -15.36 4.03
CA ILE A 109 -11.83 -15.01 5.09
C ILE A 109 -13.10 -14.48 4.44
N GLY A 110 -14.23 -15.16 4.66
CA GLY A 110 -15.55 -14.68 4.23
C GLY A 110 -15.71 -14.43 2.72
N GLY A 111 -14.92 -15.09 1.86
CA GLY A 111 -14.92 -14.87 0.42
C GLY A 111 -13.93 -13.79 -0.05
N TYR A 112 -13.18 -13.19 0.85
CA TYR A 112 -12.06 -12.32 0.52
C TYR A 112 -10.74 -13.08 0.55
N ILE A 113 -9.80 -12.67 -0.31
CA ILE A 113 -8.40 -13.07 -0.21
C ILE A 113 -7.63 -11.92 0.43
N ASN A 114 -7.08 -12.19 1.61
CA ASN A 114 -6.40 -11.22 2.43
C ASN A 114 -4.89 -11.44 2.38
N PHE A 115 -4.14 -10.38 2.18
CA PHE A 115 -2.69 -10.38 2.10
C PHE A 115 -2.09 -9.70 3.32
N HIS A 116 -1.18 -10.39 3.97
CA HIS A 116 -0.39 -9.89 5.10
C HIS A 116 0.99 -9.50 4.61
N VAL A 117 1.42 -8.29 4.96
CA VAL A 117 2.73 -7.79 4.58
C VAL A 117 3.83 -8.40 5.46
N ASN A 118 4.96 -8.74 4.88
CA ASN A 118 6.17 -9.07 5.61
C ASN A 118 6.79 -7.77 6.14
N PHE A 119 6.41 -7.39 7.35
CA PHE A 119 6.82 -6.12 7.97
C PHE A 119 8.34 -5.89 7.98
N PRO A 120 9.19 -6.86 8.38
CA PRO A 120 10.64 -6.66 8.33
C PRO A 120 11.16 -6.27 6.94
N LYS A 121 10.70 -6.95 5.90
CA LYS A 121 11.13 -6.66 4.52
C LYS A 121 10.54 -5.35 4.00
N PHE A 122 9.26 -5.12 4.27
CA PHE A 122 8.58 -3.88 3.85
C PHE A 122 9.18 -2.65 4.53
N SER A 123 9.45 -2.72 5.84
CA SER A 123 10.09 -1.64 6.58
C SER A 123 11.51 -1.38 6.08
N SER A 124 12.27 -2.43 5.81
CA SER A 124 13.60 -2.30 5.22
C SER A 124 13.55 -1.60 3.86
N LEU A 125 12.64 -2.01 2.97
CA LEU A 125 12.43 -1.38 1.68
C LEU A 125 12.06 0.10 1.85
N THR A 126 11.11 0.41 2.73
CA THR A 126 10.64 1.78 2.98
C THR A 126 11.75 2.68 3.49
N LEU A 127 12.47 2.26 4.54
CA LEU A 127 13.56 3.04 5.13
C LEU A 127 14.70 3.30 4.14
N GLN A 128 14.99 2.35 3.28
CA GLN A 128 16.02 2.51 2.26
C GLN A 128 15.56 3.40 1.12
N SER A 129 14.30 3.30 0.73
CA SER A 129 13.69 4.23 -0.24
C SER A 129 13.72 5.67 0.30
N ILE A 130 13.37 5.89 1.56
CA ILE A 130 13.49 7.20 2.22
C ILE A 130 14.94 7.69 2.17
N LYS A 131 15.90 6.84 2.52
CA LYS A 131 17.32 7.20 2.49
C LYS A 131 17.80 7.54 1.10
N GLN A 132 17.36 6.81 0.08
CA GLN A 132 17.75 7.00 -1.31
C GLN A 132 17.15 8.28 -1.92
N TYR A 133 15.85 8.49 -1.72
CA TYR A 133 15.13 9.62 -2.31
C TYR A 133 15.20 10.90 -1.48
N GLY A 134 15.55 10.81 -0.19
CA GLY A 134 15.67 11.96 0.70
C GLY A 134 14.41 12.82 0.69
N SER A 135 14.57 14.11 0.41
CA SER A 135 13.45 15.07 0.34
C SER A 135 12.46 14.81 -0.82
N ALA A 136 12.84 14.01 -1.80
CA ALA A 136 11.95 13.63 -2.91
C ALA A 136 11.10 12.38 -2.60
N TYR A 137 11.28 11.75 -1.43
CA TYR A 137 10.44 10.61 -1.04
C TYR A 137 8.99 11.07 -0.77
N GLY A 138 8.05 10.32 -1.33
CA GLY A 138 6.63 10.63 -1.20
C GLY A 138 6.05 11.42 -2.38
N PHE A 139 6.88 11.98 -3.23
CA PHE A 139 6.43 12.59 -4.47
C PHE A 139 6.28 11.52 -5.56
N ILE A 140 5.05 11.31 -6.00
CA ILE A 140 4.76 10.35 -7.06
C ILE A 140 4.68 11.11 -8.38
N LYS A 141 5.57 10.78 -9.32
CA LYS A 141 5.52 11.34 -10.67
C LYS A 141 4.25 10.86 -11.38
N THR A 142 3.49 11.79 -11.92
CA THR A 142 2.36 11.48 -12.79
C THR A 142 2.77 11.55 -14.26
N GLU A 143 2.28 10.60 -15.07
CA GLU A 143 2.48 10.61 -16.52
C GLU A 143 1.70 11.75 -17.20
N LYS A 144 0.63 12.22 -16.58
CA LYS A 144 -0.22 13.30 -17.08
C LYS A 144 -0.34 14.40 -16.02
N PRO A 145 0.65 15.31 -15.94
CA PRO A 145 0.60 16.41 -15.00
C PRO A 145 -0.56 17.33 -15.32
N MET A 146 -1.34 17.68 -14.31
CA MET A 146 -2.45 18.61 -14.42
C MET A 146 -2.09 19.94 -13.76
N LYS A 147 -2.54 21.04 -14.36
CA LYS A 147 -2.47 22.35 -13.70
C LYS A 147 -3.67 22.45 -12.75
N ILE A 148 -3.41 22.53 -11.46
CA ILE A 148 -4.44 22.62 -10.43
C ILE A 148 -4.35 23.98 -9.75
N ILE A 149 -5.50 24.63 -9.58
CA ILE A 149 -5.64 25.88 -8.83
C ILE A 149 -6.36 25.53 -7.54
N VAL A 150 -5.77 25.88 -6.41
CA VAL A 150 -6.36 25.71 -5.08
C VAL A 150 -6.72 27.10 -4.54
N GLU A 151 -8.01 27.38 -4.42
CA GLU A 151 -8.49 28.55 -3.67
C GLU A 151 -8.52 28.19 -2.19
N HIS A 152 -7.71 28.89 -1.39
CA HIS A 152 -7.50 28.37 -0.06
C HIS A 152 -7.95 29.30 1.03
N THR A 153 -8.03 30.43 1.07
CA THR A 153 -8.42 31.21 2.28
C THR A 153 -9.89 31.57 2.28
N SER A 154 -10.41 32.10 1.17
CA SER A 154 -11.85 32.37 0.92
C SER A 154 -12.61 32.94 2.12
N VAL A 155 -12.09 34.01 2.73
CA VAL A 155 -12.71 34.66 3.89
C VAL A 155 -13.27 36.02 3.48
N ASN A 156 -14.35 36.43 4.16
CA ASN A 156 -14.90 37.77 3.97
C ASN A 156 -13.94 38.80 4.60
N PRO A 157 -13.45 39.78 3.83
CA PRO A 157 -12.48 40.78 4.32
C PRO A 157 -13.09 41.80 5.32
N LEU A 158 -14.41 41.82 5.47
CA LEU A 158 -15.12 42.77 6.34
C LEU A 158 -15.10 42.37 7.81
N HIS A 159 -14.63 41.14 8.15
CA HIS A 159 -14.61 40.66 9.53
C HIS A 159 -13.26 40.00 9.87
N PRO A 160 -12.84 40.05 11.16
CA PRO A 160 -11.73 39.22 11.62
C PRO A 160 -12.01 37.74 11.35
N ILE A 161 -10.96 37.00 11.05
CA ILE A 161 -11.07 35.53 10.83
C ILE A 161 -11.50 34.87 12.14
N HIS A 162 -12.64 34.19 12.12
CA HIS A 162 -13.12 33.40 13.25
C HIS A 162 -12.78 31.91 13.02
N ILE A 163 -12.93 31.09 14.07
CA ILE A 163 -12.52 29.66 14.04
C ILE A 163 -13.18 28.86 12.91
N GLY A 164 -14.40 29.17 12.53
CA GLY A 164 -15.08 28.52 11.41
C GLY A 164 -14.43 28.79 10.05
N GLN A 165 -13.80 29.96 9.89
CA GLN A 165 -13.08 30.34 8.69
C GLN A 165 -11.62 29.86 8.69
N ALA A 166 -10.99 29.71 9.86
CA ALA A 166 -9.60 29.26 9.99
C ALA A 166 -9.35 27.86 9.41
N ARG A 167 -10.39 27.05 9.28
CA ARG A 167 -10.32 25.71 8.69
C ARG A 167 -9.94 25.74 7.21
N ASN A 168 -10.43 26.70 6.45
CA ASN A 168 -10.20 26.78 5.01
C ASN A 168 -8.72 27.00 4.63
N PRO A 169 -7.97 27.94 5.24
CA PRO A 169 -6.54 28.08 5.00
C PRO A 169 -5.75 26.80 5.30
N ILE A 170 -6.06 26.13 6.42
CA ILE A 170 -5.36 24.91 6.83
C ILE A 170 -5.58 23.76 5.83
N ILE A 171 -6.83 23.56 5.41
CA ILE A 171 -7.17 22.52 4.41
C ILE A 171 -6.56 22.88 3.07
N GLY A 172 -6.65 24.15 2.64
CA GLY A 172 -6.12 24.60 1.36
C GLY A 172 -4.59 24.47 1.28
N ASP A 173 -3.86 24.84 2.35
CA ASP A 173 -2.40 24.65 2.42
C ASP A 173 -2.05 23.16 2.39
N ALA A 174 -2.78 22.32 3.13
CA ALA A 174 -2.56 20.88 3.12
C ALA A 174 -2.78 20.28 1.71
N LEU A 175 -3.86 20.66 1.03
CA LEU A 175 -4.13 20.22 -0.34
C LEU A 175 -3.05 20.68 -1.31
N ALA A 176 -2.62 21.96 -1.24
CA ALA A 176 -1.57 22.49 -2.11
C ALA A 176 -0.21 21.80 -1.92
N ARG A 177 0.04 21.21 -0.74
CA ARG A 177 1.26 20.43 -0.48
C ARG A 177 1.16 18.96 -0.93
N ILE A 178 -0.06 18.42 -1.02
CA ILE A 178 -0.30 17.02 -1.42
C ILE A 178 -0.37 16.91 -2.94
N LEU A 179 -0.91 17.91 -3.61
CA LEU A 179 -1.07 17.98 -5.07
C LEU A 179 0.19 18.43 -5.77
#